data_d34535bc1b27ab7f114166ee7c52a014
#
_entry.id   d34535bc1b27ab7f114166ee7c52a014
#
_cell.length_a   1.000
_cell.length_b   1.000
_cell.length_c   1.000
_cell.angle_alpha   90.00
_cell.angle_beta   90.00
_cell.angle_gamma   90.00
#
_symmetry.space_group_name_H-M   'P 1'
#
loop_
_entity.id
_entity.type
_entity.pdbx_description
1 polymer ?
#
loop_
_entity_poly.entity_id
_entity_poly.type
_entity_poly.pdbx_seq_one_letter_code
_entity_poly.pdbx_strand_id
1 'polypeptide(L)'
;MKAIKNLCLFCFLIFGILMQSEIFQDQLWNFSTAYFTSSRYEVASEDMSQFLKDVSETATENDVHIFSQYNEINNKYLSTLHIYGDDKVIRQTLKNTANIEESEYTALVSGITKVKFHNLSELQSTSVGYENFISYIGNEDNIISAYQKLSEKYSLTYPEYWNSTEKDMIFIIWGMIIALMIVLNVIEVVRRKKEVVVRVSLGESAGFIAFKAALFDVTFDIALFIVAKILLSNYISGAYENRLVTILYSIGIILSTIPYCSFCFFDIRKAFANATHKRGV
;
A
#
# COMPACT_ATOMS: atom_id res chain seq x y z
N MET A 1 14.17 29.03 1.97
CA MET A 1 12.88 28.53 1.48
C MET A 1 12.98 27.18 0.75
N LYS A 2 13.97 26.97 -0.14
CA LYS A 2 14.19 25.64 -0.73
C LYS A 2 14.40 24.56 0.34
N ALA A 3 15.18 24.87 1.39
CA ALA A 3 15.36 23.99 2.54
C ALA A 3 14.04 23.67 3.27
N ILE A 4 13.14 24.64 3.42
CA ILE A 4 11.83 24.43 4.06
C ILE A 4 10.94 23.53 3.18
N LYS A 5 10.90 23.77 1.86
CA LYS A 5 10.21 22.89 0.90
C LYS A 5 10.68 21.45 1.06
N ASN A 6 11.99 21.25 1.00
CA ASN A 6 12.61 19.95 1.06
C ASN A 6 12.38 19.25 2.41
N LEU A 7 12.43 20.00 3.51
CA LEU A 7 12.11 19.48 4.84
C LEU A 7 10.64 19.06 4.94
N CYS A 8 9.72 19.88 4.45
CA CYS A 8 8.30 19.55 4.41
C CYS A 8 8.06 18.26 3.59
N LEU A 9 8.61 18.17 2.38
CA LEU A 9 8.49 16.97 1.55
C LEU A 9 9.04 15.72 2.25
N PHE A 10 10.19 15.84 2.90
CA PHE A 10 10.79 14.74 3.64
C PHE A 10 9.91 14.27 4.80
N CYS A 11 9.37 15.21 5.60
CA CYS A 11 8.46 14.87 6.70
C CYS A 11 7.18 14.19 6.20
N PHE A 12 6.58 14.68 5.12
CA PHE A 12 5.38 14.06 4.55
C PHE A 12 5.66 12.70 3.92
N LEU A 13 6.83 12.52 3.31
CA LEU A 13 7.25 11.24 2.76
C LEU A 13 7.43 10.20 3.88
N ILE A 14 8.14 10.56 4.95
CA ILE A 14 8.27 9.69 6.14
C ILE A 14 6.88 9.35 6.69
N PHE A 15 6.02 10.34 6.87
CA PHE A 15 4.66 10.12 7.35
C PHE A 15 3.88 9.17 6.45
N GLY A 16 3.95 9.35 5.12
CA GLY A 16 3.27 8.47 4.16
C GLY A 16 3.75 7.02 4.24
N ILE A 17 5.06 6.80 4.37
CA ILE A 17 5.63 5.46 4.50
C ILE A 17 5.22 4.82 5.85
N LEU A 18 5.23 5.58 6.94
CA LEU A 18 4.80 5.08 8.25
C LEU A 18 3.31 4.71 8.24
N MET A 19 2.45 5.58 7.72
CA MET A 19 1.01 5.29 7.60
C MET A 19 0.74 4.07 6.71
N GLN A 20 1.51 3.93 5.63
CA GLN A 20 1.43 2.74 4.78
C GLN A 20 1.76 1.45 5.55
N SER A 21 2.76 1.51 6.44
CA SER A 21 3.13 0.37 7.28
C SER A 21 2.02 -0.01 8.27
N GLU A 22 1.36 0.98 8.88
CA GLU A 22 0.24 0.73 9.79
C GLU A 22 -0.97 0.13 9.05
N ILE A 23 -1.32 0.68 7.87
CA ILE A 23 -2.40 0.14 7.03
C ILE A 23 -2.10 -1.31 6.62
N PHE A 24 -0.85 -1.60 6.26
CA PHE A 24 -0.47 -2.96 5.92
C PHE A 24 -0.61 -3.91 7.12
N GLN A 25 -0.27 -3.45 8.31
CA GLN A 25 -0.44 -4.22 9.55
C GLN A 25 -1.93 -4.53 9.82
N ASP A 26 -2.81 -3.54 9.64
CA ASP A 26 -4.26 -3.74 9.74
C ASP A 26 -4.77 -4.72 8.67
N GLN A 27 -4.24 -4.65 7.45
CA GLN A 27 -4.57 -5.59 6.38
C GLN A 27 -4.16 -7.03 6.70
N LEU A 28 -3.05 -7.25 7.43
CA LEU A 28 -2.66 -8.59 7.87
C LEU A 28 -3.72 -9.25 8.76
N TRP A 29 -4.48 -8.46 9.54
CA TRP A 29 -5.50 -8.99 10.44
C TRP A 29 -6.73 -9.52 9.71
N ASN A 30 -7.05 -8.97 8.53
CA ASN A 30 -8.27 -9.28 7.78
C ASN A 30 -7.98 -9.74 6.34
N PHE A 31 -6.75 -10.16 6.05
CA PHE A 31 -6.35 -10.40 4.65
C PHE A 31 -7.18 -11.51 3.98
N SER A 32 -7.58 -12.54 4.72
CA SER A 32 -8.34 -13.66 4.15
C SER A 32 -9.64 -13.19 3.54
N THR A 33 -10.40 -12.37 4.26
CA THR A 33 -11.66 -11.81 3.79
C THR A 33 -11.49 -10.62 2.84
N ALA A 34 -10.39 -9.87 2.98
CA ALA A 34 -10.10 -8.70 2.14
C ALA A 34 -9.58 -9.04 0.74
N TYR A 35 -8.93 -10.19 0.57
CA TYR A 35 -8.28 -10.57 -0.69
C TYR A 35 -8.82 -11.86 -1.31
N PHE A 36 -9.59 -12.64 -0.55
CA PHE A 36 -10.08 -13.95 -0.98
C PHE A 36 -11.57 -14.11 -0.72
N THR A 37 -12.21 -14.91 -1.54
CA THR A 37 -13.57 -15.35 -1.30
C THR A 37 -13.57 -16.24 -0.07
N SER A 38 -14.43 -15.95 0.91
CA SER A 38 -14.41 -16.60 2.21
C SER A 38 -15.82 -16.99 2.68
N SER A 39 -15.93 -18.10 3.39
CA SER A 39 -17.15 -18.56 4.06
C SER A 39 -16.90 -18.63 5.57
N ARG A 40 -17.84 -18.12 6.34
CA ARG A 40 -17.88 -18.33 7.78
C ARG A 40 -18.45 -19.71 8.07
N TYR A 41 -17.87 -20.43 9.04
CA TYR A 41 -18.38 -21.72 9.47
C TYR A 41 -18.72 -21.73 10.96
N GLU A 42 -19.74 -22.55 11.30
CA GLU A 42 -20.12 -22.84 12.67
C GLU A 42 -20.04 -24.35 12.87
N VAL A 43 -19.00 -24.81 13.56
CA VAL A 43 -18.74 -26.24 13.81
C VAL A 43 -18.41 -26.43 15.28
N ALA A 44 -19.01 -27.42 15.92
CA ALA A 44 -18.70 -27.78 17.30
C ALA A 44 -17.25 -28.29 17.42
N SER A 45 -16.61 -28.05 18.57
CA SER A 45 -15.22 -28.46 18.81
C SER A 45 -14.98 -29.95 18.61
N GLU A 46 -15.94 -30.78 18.97
CA GLU A 46 -15.92 -32.24 18.83
C GLU A 46 -15.96 -32.71 17.37
N ASP A 47 -16.58 -31.92 16.48
CA ASP A 47 -16.73 -32.23 15.06
C ASP A 47 -15.61 -31.62 14.20
N MET A 48 -14.74 -30.79 14.78
CA MET A 48 -13.75 -30.03 14.05
C MET A 48 -12.78 -30.91 13.25
N SER A 49 -12.31 -31.97 13.82
CA SER A 49 -11.41 -32.93 13.15
C SER A 49 -12.04 -33.56 11.91
N GLN A 50 -13.33 -33.89 11.98
CA GLN A 50 -14.05 -34.43 10.83
C GLN A 50 -14.31 -33.33 9.78
N PHE A 51 -14.69 -32.14 10.23
CA PHE A 51 -14.86 -30.98 9.35
C PHE A 51 -13.58 -30.69 8.53
N LEU A 52 -12.42 -30.62 9.18
CA LEU A 52 -11.15 -30.34 8.51
C LEU A 52 -10.76 -31.43 7.51
N LYS A 53 -11.07 -32.68 7.83
CA LYS A 53 -10.88 -33.79 6.90
C LYS A 53 -11.78 -33.65 5.67
N ASP A 54 -13.08 -33.40 5.87
CA ASP A 54 -14.03 -33.18 4.77
C ASP A 54 -13.67 -31.96 3.94
N VAL A 55 -13.17 -30.87 4.54
CA VAL A 55 -12.63 -29.69 3.84
C VAL A 55 -11.45 -30.07 2.95
N SER A 56 -10.49 -30.83 3.46
CA SER A 56 -9.30 -31.24 2.70
C SER A 56 -9.67 -32.19 1.53
N GLU A 57 -10.59 -33.12 1.76
CA GLU A 57 -11.08 -34.02 0.72
C GLU A 57 -11.82 -33.23 -0.38
N THR A 58 -12.73 -32.34 0.03
CA THR A 58 -13.52 -31.50 -0.88
C THR A 58 -12.63 -30.55 -1.69
N ALA A 59 -11.60 -29.97 -1.05
CA ALA A 59 -10.61 -29.13 -1.71
C ALA A 59 -9.89 -29.87 -2.85
N THR A 60 -9.44 -31.09 -2.58
CA THR A 60 -8.77 -31.95 -3.56
C THR A 60 -9.68 -32.36 -4.72
N GLU A 61 -10.93 -32.72 -4.42
CA GLU A 61 -11.90 -33.17 -5.44
C GLU A 61 -12.35 -32.07 -6.40
N ASN A 62 -12.38 -30.82 -5.93
CA ASN A 62 -12.82 -29.67 -6.72
C ASN A 62 -11.68 -28.82 -7.25
N ASP A 63 -10.43 -29.23 -7.09
CA ASP A 63 -9.23 -28.44 -7.50
C ASP A 63 -9.26 -27.00 -6.92
N VAL A 64 -9.51 -26.91 -5.63
CA VAL A 64 -9.55 -25.67 -4.84
C VAL A 64 -8.56 -25.79 -3.71
N HIS A 65 -7.82 -24.72 -3.42
CA HIS A 65 -6.99 -24.64 -2.21
C HIS A 65 -7.73 -23.86 -1.14
N ILE A 66 -7.81 -24.44 0.06
CA ILE A 66 -8.54 -23.86 1.20
C ILE A 66 -7.57 -23.58 2.33
N PHE A 67 -7.67 -22.39 2.91
CA PHE A 67 -6.91 -22.01 4.08
C PHE A 67 -7.78 -21.26 5.09
N SER A 68 -7.31 -21.18 6.32
CA SER A 68 -7.93 -20.40 7.39
C SER A 68 -6.88 -19.53 8.06
N GLN A 69 -7.29 -18.43 8.69
CA GLN A 69 -6.40 -17.58 9.46
C GLN A 69 -6.86 -17.49 10.92
N TYR A 70 -5.90 -17.33 11.81
CA TYR A 70 -6.14 -17.03 13.20
C TYR A 70 -5.13 -16.02 13.72
N ASN A 71 -5.61 -14.96 14.37
CA ASN A 71 -4.77 -13.91 14.95
C ASN A 71 -4.65 -14.12 16.46
N GLU A 72 -3.46 -14.41 16.94
CA GLU A 72 -3.13 -14.50 18.35
C GLU A 72 -2.52 -13.19 18.84
N ILE A 73 -3.14 -12.56 19.85
CA ILE A 73 -2.61 -11.37 20.49
C ILE A 73 -1.73 -11.82 21.68
N ASN A 74 -0.42 -11.79 21.50
CA ASN A 74 0.51 -12.17 22.55
C ASN A 74 0.67 -11.05 23.59
N ASN A 75 0.72 -9.78 23.14
CA ASN A 75 0.68 -8.57 23.97
C ASN A 75 0.35 -7.34 23.11
N LYS A 76 0.34 -6.14 23.72
CA LYS A 76 -0.01 -4.87 23.05
C LYS A 76 0.80 -4.58 21.77
N TYR A 77 2.03 -5.10 21.63
CA TYR A 77 2.95 -4.80 20.53
C TYR A 77 3.43 -6.06 19.81
N LEU A 78 2.90 -7.22 20.15
CA LEU A 78 3.27 -8.49 19.55
C LEU A 78 2.04 -9.33 19.29
N SER A 79 1.84 -9.67 18.04
CA SER A 79 0.82 -10.61 17.59
C SER A 79 1.43 -11.71 16.72
N THR A 80 0.72 -12.81 16.59
CA THR A 80 1.07 -13.89 15.69
C THR A 80 -0.13 -14.17 14.78
N LEU A 81 0.10 -14.08 13.49
CA LEU A 81 -0.84 -14.48 12.46
C LEU A 81 -0.55 -15.93 12.09
N HIS A 82 -1.46 -16.82 12.43
CA HIS A 82 -1.40 -18.22 12.06
C HIS A 82 -2.22 -18.45 10.78
N ILE A 83 -1.60 -19.05 9.77
CA ILE A 83 -2.23 -19.42 8.51
C ILE A 83 -2.26 -20.94 8.44
N TYR A 84 -3.44 -21.52 8.43
CA TYR A 84 -3.66 -22.94 8.35
C TYR A 84 -4.01 -23.35 6.92
N GLY A 85 -3.20 -24.17 6.30
CA GLY A 85 -3.28 -24.57 4.90
C GLY A 85 -1.90 -24.39 4.25
N ASP A 86 -0.86 -25.05 4.81
CA ASP A 86 0.51 -24.97 4.32
C ASP A 86 0.67 -25.76 3.02
N ASP A 87 0.37 -25.09 1.89
CA ASP A 87 0.49 -25.59 0.53
C ASP A 87 1.32 -24.59 -0.29
N LYS A 88 2.11 -25.10 -1.20
CA LYS A 88 2.96 -24.30 -2.09
C LYS A 88 2.16 -23.27 -2.89
N VAL A 89 0.96 -23.64 -3.36
CA VAL A 89 0.08 -22.75 -4.12
C VAL A 89 -0.47 -21.64 -3.23
N ILE A 90 -0.89 -21.98 -2.01
CA ILE A 90 -1.38 -21.00 -1.02
C ILE A 90 -0.25 -20.02 -0.69
N ARG A 91 0.95 -20.49 -0.31
CA ARG A 91 2.10 -19.62 -0.02
C ARG A 91 2.43 -18.68 -1.17
N GLN A 92 2.45 -19.18 -2.39
CA GLN A 92 2.76 -18.37 -3.58
C GLN A 92 1.67 -17.35 -3.88
N THR A 93 0.40 -17.73 -3.73
CA THR A 93 -0.73 -16.84 -3.96
C THR A 93 -0.79 -15.74 -2.92
N LEU A 94 -0.60 -16.06 -1.64
CA LEU A 94 -0.54 -15.08 -0.55
C LEU A 94 0.60 -14.08 -0.74
N LYS A 95 1.78 -14.56 -1.15
CA LYS A 95 2.91 -13.70 -1.50
C LYS A 95 2.57 -12.75 -2.66
N ASN A 96 1.97 -13.27 -3.73
CA ASN A 96 1.71 -12.47 -4.94
C ASN A 96 0.54 -11.50 -4.77
N THR A 97 -0.50 -11.89 -4.02
CA THR A 97 -1.76 -11.13 -3.89
C THR A 97 -1.73 -10.16 -2.71
N ALA A 98 -1.24 -10.61 -1.57
CA ALA A 98 -1.27 -9.87 -0.31
C ALA A 98 0.12 -9.51 0.24
N ASN A 99 1.20 -9.91 -0.42
CA ASN A 99 2.59 -9.75 0.01
C ASN A 99 2.87 -10.37 1.41
N ILE A 100 2.24 -11.54 1.66
CA ILE A 100 2.36 -12.26 2.94
C ILE A 100 3.28 -13.46 2.77
N GLU A 101 4.33 -13.49 3.57
CA GLU A 101 5.30 -14.59 3.68
C GLU A 101 5.49 -14.97 5.14
N GLU A 102 6.14 -16.09 5.38
CA GLU A 102 6.56 -16.50 6.72
C GLU A 102 7.72 -15.62 7.19
N SER A 103 7.37 -14.51 7.84
CA SER A 103 8.33 -13.49 8.30
C SER A 103 7.75 -12.68 9.45
N GLU A 104 8.53 -11.72 9.93
CA GLU A 104 8.09 -10.74 10.91
C GLU A 104 7.81 -9.41 10.20
N TYR A 105 6.62 -8.87 10.42
CA TYR A 105 6.21 -7.57 9.91
C TYR A 105 6.17 -6.57 11.07
N THR A 106 6.84 -5.45 10.90
CA THR A 106 6.98 -4.44 11.95
C THR A 106 6.35 -3.12 11.50
N ALA A 107 5.50 -2.55 12.35
CA ALA A 107 4.99 -1.21 12.22
C ALA A 107 5.29 -0.39 13.49
N LEU A 108 5.27 0.93 13.38
CA LEU A 108 5.74 1.79 14.47
C LEU A 108 4.78 1.81 15.66
N VAL A 109 3.47 1.79 15.39
CA VAL A 109 2.42 1.89 16.42
C VAL A 109 1.83 0.52 16.73
N SER A 110 1.50 -0.25 15.71
CA SER A 110 0.87 -1.58 15.84
C SER A 110 1.86 -2.67 16.31
N GLY A 111 3.16 -2.40 16.23
CA GLY A 111 4.20 -3.30 16.72
C GLY A 111 4.59 -4.38 15.72
N ILE A 112 4.75 -5.63 16.18
CA ILE A 112 5.29 -6.74 15.41
C ILE A 112 4.21 -7.80 15.23
N THR A 113 3.99 -8.23 13.98
CA THR A 113 3.19 -9.41 13.65
C THR A 113 4.09 -10.49 13.05
N LYS A 114 4.12 -11.66 13.70
CA LYS A 114 4.82 -12.85 13.21
C LYS A 114 3.87 -13.68 12.40
N VAL A 115 4.22 -14.00 11.16
CA VAL A 115 3.41 -14.90 10.30
C VAL A 115 3.98 -16.31 10.39
N LYS A 116 3.10 -17.27 10.67
CA LYS A 116 3.42 -18.70 10.74
C LYS A 116 2.44 -19.51 9.90
N PHE A 117 2.96 -20.47 9.16
CA PHE A 117 2.16 -21.41 8.40
C PHE A 117 2.05 -22.75 9.13
N HIS A 118 0.87 -23.34 9.09
CA HIS A 118 0.53 -24.61 9.71
C HIS A 118 -0.27 -25.48 8.74
N ASN A 119 -0.24 -26.78 8.95
CA ASN A 119 -1.15 -27.67 8.22
C ASN A 119 -2.60 -27.37 8.59
N LEU A 120 -3.51 -27.50 7.63
CA LEU A 120 -4.94 -27.25 7.87
C LEU A 120 -5.50 -28.16 9.00
N SER A 121 -4.99 -29.36 9.11
CA SER A 121 -5.38 -30.33 10.16
C SER A 121 -5.00 -29.90 11.58
N GLU A 122 -4.09 -28.92 11.73
CA GLU A 122 -3.67 -28.40 13.04
C GLU A 122 -4.62 -27.31 13.56
N LEU A 123 -5.59 -26.85 12.75
CA LEU A 123 -6.56 -25.85 13.15
C LEU A 123 -7.43 -26.42 14.27
N GLN A 124 -7.36 -25.82 15.44
CA GLN A 124 -8.19 -26.17 16.57
C GLN A 124 -9.40 -25.26 16.64
N SER A 125 -10.51 -25.76 17.16
CA SER A 125 -11.66 -24.90 17.43
C SER A 125 -11.30 -23.90 18.53
N THR A 126 -11.07 -22.66 18.15
CA THR A 126 -10.83 -21.60 19.12
C THR A 126 -12.17 -21.14 19.68
N SER A 127 -12.44 -21.51 20.92
CA SER A 127 -13.70 -21.27 21.63
C SER A 127 -13.94 -19.80 22.03
N VAL A 128 -13.17 -18.85 21.54
CA VAL A 128 -13.24 -17.46 22.00
C VAL A 128 -13.37 -16.50 20.81
N GLY A 129 -14.61 -16.14 20.50
CA GLY A 129 -15.00 -14.80 20.03
C GLY A 129 -14.54 -14.32 18.65
N TYR A 130 -13.79 -15.07 17.87
CA TYR A 130 -13.37 -14.70 16.52
C TYR A 130 -14.15 -15.48 15.47
N GLU A 131 -14.51 -14.77 14.41
CA GLU A 131 -15.23 -15.34 13.28
C GLU A 131 -14.37 -16.42 12.62
N ASN A 132 -14.86 -17.64 12.59
CA ASN A 132 -14.20 -18.77 11.95
C ASN A 132 -14.44 -18.70 10.44
N PHE A 133 -13.42 -18.35 9.67
CA PHE A 133 -13.49 -18.30 8.21
C PHE A 133 -12.60 -19.36 7.59
N ILE A 134 -13.09 -19.93 6.49
CA ILE A 134 -12.27 -20.60 5.49
C ILE A 134 -12.28 -19.78 4.22
N SER A 135 -11.10 -19.63 3.60
CA SER A 135 -10.90 -18.85 2.39
C SER A 135 -10.47 -19.76 1.25
N TYR A 136 -10.91 -19.42 0.06
CA TYR A 136 -10.76 -20.25 -1.13
C TYR A 136 -9.82 -19.60 -2.15
N ILE A 137 -8.99 -20.43 -2.77
CA ILE A 137 -8.16 -20.08 -3.94
C ILE A 137 -8.50 -21.08 -5.04
N GLY A 138 -9.07 -20.61 -6.13
CA GLY A 138 -9.48 -21.46 -7.26
C GLY A 138 -10.36 -20.70 -8.23
N ASN A 139 -10.93 -21.44 -9.18
CA ASN A 139 -11.93 -20.90 -10.09
C ASN A 139 -13.27 -20.76 -9.34
N GLU A 140 -14.08 -19.76 -9.69
CA GLU A 140 -15.38 -19.48 -9.08
C GLU A 140 -16.32 -20.67 -9.10
N ASP A 141 -16.45 -21.39 -10.21
CA ASP A 141 -17.30 -22.57 -10.34
C ASP A 141 -16.85 -23.69 -9.40
N ASN A 142 -15.54 -23.88 -9.25
CA ASN A 142 -14.95 -24.88 -8.36
C ASN A 142 -15.18 -24.51 -6.89
N ILE A 143 -15.06 -23.21 -6.55
CA ILE A 143 -15.33 -22.71 -5.20
C ILE A 143 -16.80 -22.94 -4.84
N ILE A 144 -17.73 -22.62 -5.74
CA ILE A 144 -19.16 -22.84 -5.51
C ILE A 144 -19.47 -24.32 -5.31
N SER A 145 -18.87 -25.20 -6.13
CA SER A 145 -19.04 -26.65 -6.01
C SER A 145 -18.50 -27.18 -4.68
N ALA A 146 -17.34 -26.73 -4.25
CA ALA A 146 -16.75 -27.08 -2.97
C ALA A 146 -17.63 -26.58 -1.80
N TYR A 147 -18.11 -25.35 -1.88
CA TYR A 147 -19.04 -24.78 -0.91
C TYR A 147 -20.34 -25.59 -0.80
N GLN A 148 -20.98 -25.91 -1.93
CA GLN A 148 -22.24 -26.69 -1.94
C GLN A 148 -22.06 -28.02 -1.22
N LYS A 149 -20.99 -28.74 -1.53
CA LYS A 149 -20.67 -30.02 -0.91
C LYS A 149 -20.44 -29.92 0.60
N LEU A 150 -19.77 -28.90 1.07
CA LEU A 150 -19.54 -28.67 2.49
C LEU A 150 -20.81 -28.17 3.21
N SER A 151 -21.59 -27.32 2.56
CA SER A 151 -22.83 -26.76 3.14
C SER A 151 -23.95 -27.78 3.32
N GLU A 152 -23.89 -28.94 2.63
CA GLU A 152 -24.78 -30.07 2.88
C GLU A 152 -24.60 -30.69 4.27
N LYS A 153 -23.39 -30.62 4.83
CA LYS A 153 -23.03 -31.24 6.11
C LYS A 153 -22.86 -30.24 7.24
N TYR A 154 -22.40 -29.02 6.91
CA TYR A 154 -21.99 -28.02 7.90
C TYR A 154 -22.71 -26.69 7.68
N SER A 155 -22.88 -25.91 8.74
CA SER A 155 -23.38 -24.54 8.64
C SER A 155 -22.31 -23.62 8.12
N LEU A 156 -22.39 -23.26 6.82
CA LEU A 156 -21.49 -22.32 6.16
C LEU A 156 -22.28 -21.15 5.55
N THR A 157 -21.74 -19.95 5.66
CA THR A 157 -22.27 -18.82 4.88
C THR A 157 -21.87 -18.96 3.42
N TYR A 158 -22.65 -18.35 2.52
CA TYR A 158 -22.28 -18.29 1.11
C TYR A 158 -20.91 -17.64 0.94
N PRO A 159 -20.06 -18.15 0.03
CA PRO A 159 -18.73 -17.57 -0.19
C PRO A 159 -18.83 -16.15 -0.76
N GLU A 160 -18.33 -15.19 -0.03
CA GLU A 160 -18.36 -13.78 -0.41
C GLU A 160 -16.94 -13.16 -0.41
N TYR A 161 -16.75 -12.20 -1.30
CA TYR A 161 -15.56 -11.35 -1.32
C TYR A 161 -15.88 -10.06 -0.56
N TRP A 162 -15.21 -9.86 0.55
CA TRP A 162 -15.39 -8.67 1.38
C TRP A 162 -14.40 -7.58 0.95
N ASN A 163 -14.93 -6.57 0.26
CA ASN A 163 -14.09 -5.47 -0.21
C ASN A 163 -13.59 -4.64 0.99
N SER A 164 -12.27 -4.59 1.22
CA SER A 164 -11.72 -3.77 2.28
C SER A 164 -11.56 -2.32 1.80
N THR A 165 -12.06 -1.37 2.60
CA THR A 165 -11.87 0.08 2.38
C THR A 165 -10.44 0.54 2.63
N GLU A 166 -9.59 -0.31 3.16
CA GLU A 166 -8.21 0.01 3.54
C GLU A 166 -7.33 0.33 2.33
N LYS A 167 -7.59 -0.31 1.18
CA LYS A 167 -6.88 -0.01 -0.07
C LYS A 167 -7.10 1.44 -0.51
N ASP A 168 -8.31 1.96 -0.31
CA ASP A 168 -8.65 3.33 -0.70
C ASP A 168 -7.91 4.37 0.15
N MET A 169 -7.64 4.06 1.43
CA MET A 169 -6.85 4.94 2.30
C MET A 169 -5.43 5.15 1.79
N ILE A 170 -4.81 4.11 1.22
CA ILE A 170 -3.47 4.21 0.63
C ILE A 170 -3.47 5.23 -0.52
N PHE A 171 -4.45 5.14 -1.42
CA PHE A 171 -4.57 6.08 -2.53
C PHE A 171 -4.83 7.51 -2.06
N ILE A 172 -5.64 7.69 -1.01
CA ILE A 172 -5.92 9.02 -0.43
C ILE A 172 -4.63 9.63 0.15
N ILE A 173 -3.87 8.89 0.96
CA ILE A 173 -2.63 9.38 1.58
C ILE A 173 -1.61 9.77 0.49
N TRP A 174 -1.37 8.88 -0.47
CA TRP A 174 -0.42 9.16 -1.55
C TRP A 174 -0.91 10.27 -2.48
N GLY A 175 -2.22 10.36 -2.73
CA GLY A 175 -2.84 11.46 -3.47
C GLY A 175 -2.59 12.81 -2.79
N MET A 176 -2.71 12.89 -1.47
CA MET A 176 -2.40 14.10 -0.70
C MET A 176 -0.91 14.46 -0.79
N ILE A 177 -0.01 13.49 -0.70
CA ILE A 177 1.44 13.72 -0.84
C ILE A 177 1.78 14.25 -2.24
N ILE A 178 1.22 13.64 -3.29
CA ILE A 178 1.39 14.09 -4.67
C ILE A 178 0.87 15.53 -4.87
N ALA A 179 -0.32 15.83 -4.34
CA ALA A 179 -0.89 17.17 -4.41
C ALA A 179 0.01 18.20 -3.71
N LEU A 180 0.56 17.85 -2.54
CA LEU A 180 1.51 18.70 -1.82
C LEU A 180 2.79 18.94 -2.64
N MET A 181 3.36 17.91 -3.27
CA MET A 181 4.54 18.04 -4.15
C MET A 181 4.27 19.05 -5.28
N ILE A 182 3.12 18.94 -5.93
CA ILE A 182 2.71 19.85 -7.00
C ILE A 182 2.58 21.29 -6.48
N VAL A 183 1.88 21.49 -5.35
CA VAL A 183 1.67 22.82 -4.75
C VAL A 183 3.00 23.47 -4.38
N LEU A 184 3.91 22.73 -3.75
CA LEU A 184 5.22 23.23 -3.36
C LEU A 184 6.06 23.63 -4.59
N ASN A 185 5.98 22.86 -5.68
CA ASN A 185 6.64 23.19 -6.93
C ASN A 185 6.00 24.40 -7.64
N VAL A 186 4.68 24.56 -7.58
CA VAL A 186 3.99 25.77 -8.06
C VAL A 186 4.51 27.02 -7.30
N ILE A 187 4.59 26.95 -5.98
CA ILE A 187 5.11 28.05 -5.17
C ILE A 187 6.55 28.37 -5.55
N GLU A 188 7.39 27.36 -5.77
CA GLU A 188 8.77 27.55 -6.19
C GLU A 188 8.87 28.20 -7.57
N VAL A 189 8.09 27.73 -8.54
CA VAL A 189 8.00 28.30 -9.90
C VAL A 189 7.59 29.78 -9.86
N VAL A 190 6.53 30.10 -9.09
CA VAL A 190 6.08 31.51 -8.95
C VAL A 190 7.18 32.40 -8.40
N ARG A 191 7.97 31.93 -7.47
CA ARG A 191 9.09 32.69 -6.88
C ARG A 191 10.26 32.89 -7.83
N ARG A 192 10.58 31.87 -8.63
CA ARG A 192 11.69 31.94 -9.60
C ARG A 192 11.36 32.75 -10.83
N LYS A 193 10.12 33.22 -11.03
CA LYS A 193 9.72 34.01 -12.19
C LYS A 193 10.67 35.19 -12.47
N LYS A 194 11.05 35.92 -11.42
CA LYS A 194 11.96 37.07 -11.58
C LYS A 194 13.37 36.65 -12.06
N GLU A 195 13.90 35.58 -11.49
CA GLU A 195 15.20 35.01 -11.90
C GLU A 195 15.15 34.53 -13.35
N VAL A 196 14.07 33.81 -13.72
CA VAL A 196 13.86 33.30 -15.08
C VAL A 196 13.84 34.47 -16.10
N VAL A 197 13.13 35.57 -15.79
CA VAL A 197 13.11 36.77 -16.67
C VAL A 197 14.51 37.32 -16.91
N VAL A 198 15.31 37.47 -15.86
CA VAL A 198 16.69 37.98 -15.96
C VAL A 198 17.55 37.03 -16.79
N ARG A 199 17.48 35.73 -16.56
CA ARG A 199 18.27 34.73 -17.28
C ARG A 199 17.91 34.65 -18.76
N VAL A 200 16.60 34.73 -19.08
CA VAL A 200 16.14 34.75 -20.47
C VAL A 200 16.54 36.07 -21.16
N SER A 201 16.53 37.20 -20.45
CA SER A 201 17.03 38.47 -21.02
C SER A 201 18.53 38.46 -21.30
N LEU A 202 19.29 37.59 -20.63
CA LEU A 202 20.71 37.34 -20.89
C LEU A 202 20.94 36.29 -22.00
N GLY A 203 19.90 35.80 -22.65
CA GLY A 203 19.98 34.88 -23.79
C GLY A 203 19.86 33.40 -23.46
N GLU A 204 19.58 33.01 -22.19
CA GLU A 204 19.34 31.63 -21.82
C GLU A 204 17.92 31.21 -22.27
N SER A 205 17.75 30.01 -22.84
CA SER A 205 16.43 29.56 -23.27
C SER A 205 15.52 29.18 -22.06
N ALA A 206 14.28 29.61 -22.11
CA ALA A 206 13.30 29.31 -21.06
C ALA A 206 13.11 27.77 -20.85
N GLY A 207 13.13 27.00 -21.94
CA GLY A 207 13.05 25.55 -21.90
C GLY A 207 14.24 24.90 -21.18
N PHE A 208 15.46 25.42 -21.39
CA PHE A 208 16.65 24.91 -20.70
C PHE A 208 16.60 25.23 -19.20
N ILE A 209 16.12 26.42 -18.82
CA ILE A 209 15.93 26.80 -17.41
C ILE A 209 14.89 25.88 -16.77
N ALA A 210 13.74 25.63 -17.44
CA ALA A 210 12.70 24.72 -16.98
C ALA A 210 13.24 23.28 -16.76
N PHE A 211 13.94 22.77 -17.78
CA PHE A 211 14.52 21.42 -17.73
C PHE A 211 15.53 21.27 -16.59
N LYS A 212 16.46 22.22 -16.44
CA LYS A 212 17.47 22.20 -15.38
C LYS A 212 16.84 22.26 -13.99
N ALA A 213 15.79 23.07 -13.81
CA ALA A 213 15.08 23.17 -12.53
C ALA A 213 14.32 21.87 -12.20
N ALA A 214 13.58 21.31 -13.17
CA ALA A 214 12.85 20.06 -13.02
C ALA A 214 13.82 18.89 -12.74
N LEU A 215 14.90 18.76 -13.50
CA LEU A 215 15.89 17.71 -13.30
C LEU A 215 16.50 17.74 -11.90
N PHE A 216 16.82 18.92 -11.40
CA PHE A 216 17.38 19.07 -10.06
C PHE A 216 16.38 18.59 -8.99
N ASP A 217 15.11 18.98 -9.10
CA ASP A 217 14.07 18.59 -8.12
C ASP A 217 13.77 17.10 -8.22
N VAL A 218 13.67 16.53 -9.42
CA VAL A 218 13.49 15.08 -9.63
C VAL A 218 14.62 14.28 -8.97
N THR A 219 15.87 14.69 -9.22
CA THR A 219 17.04 14.02 -8.62
C THR A 219 16.99 14.09 -7.10
N PHE A 220 16.59 15.24 -6.57
CA PHE A 220 16.48 15.45 -5.13
C PHE A 220 15.36 14.64 -4.51
N ASP A 221 14.18 14.59 -5.15
CA ASP A 221 13.04 13.81 -4.68
C ASP A 221 13.36 12.30 -4.66
N ILE A 222 14.04 11.79 -5.70
CA ILE A 222 14.54 10.42 -5.73
C ILE A 222 15.50 10.16 -4.56
N ALA A 223 16.45 11.07 -4.33
CA ALA A 223 17.40 10.94 -3.23
C ALA A 223 16.69 10.94 -1.87
N LEU A 224 15.70 11.82 -1.65
CA LEU A 224 14.90 11.86 -0.43
C LEU A 224 14.14 10.53 -0.21
N PHE A 225 13.58 9.94 -1.26
CA PHE A 225 12.88 8.66 -1.17
C PHE A 225 13.82 7.53 -0.76
N ILE A 226 15.00 7.48 -1.36
CA ILE A 226 16.01 6.48 -1.01
C ILE A 226 16.45 6.65 0.45
N VAL A 227 16.73 7.88 0.88
CA VAL A 227 17.13 8.19 2.26
C VAL A 227 16.01 7.82 3.24
N ALA A 228 14.75 8.18 2.95
CA ALA A 228 13.62 7.81 3.79
C ALA A 228 13.48 6.28 3.91
N LYS A 229 13.61 5.54 2.81
CA LYS A 229 13.62 4.09 2.83
C LYS A 229 14.73 3.52 3.72
N ILE A 230 15.96 3.98 3.55
CA ILE A 230 17.11 3.51 4.34
C ILE A 230 16.91 3.81 5.84
N LEU A 231 16.45 5.00 6.17
CA LEU A 231 16.22 5.38 7.58
C LEU A 231 15.14 4.53 8.24
N LEU A 232 14.08 4.21 7.50
CA LEU A 232 12.94 3.47 8.04
C LEU A 232 13.11 1.94 7.98
N SER A 233 14.05 1.42 7.18
CA SER A 233 14.25 -0.02 6.98
C SER A 233 14.48 -0.81 8.27
N ASN A 234 15.01 -0.18 9.31
CA ASN A 234 15.27 -0.81 10.61
C ASN A 234 14.05 -0.78 11.55
N TYR A 235 13.02 0.00 11.22
CA TYR A 235 11.89 0.26 12.11
C TYR A 235 10.58 -0.31 11.59
N ILE A 236 10.48 -0.49 10.27
CA ILE A 236 9.27 -1.00 9.63
C ILE A 236 9.65 -2.02 8.56
N SER A 237 8.89 -3.10 8.47
CA SER A 237 9.03 -4.12 7.43
C SER A 237 7.72 -4.31 6.66
N GLY A 238 7.82 -4.86 5.45
CA GLY A 238 6.65 -5.11 4.59
C GLY A 238 6.20 -3.92 3.74
N ALA A 239 6.21 -2.69 4.26
CA ALA A 239 5.81 -1.50 3.51
C ALA A 239 6.77 -1.17 2.34
N TYR A 240 8.02 -1.62 2.41
CA TYR A 240 9.04 -1.32 1.40
C TYR A 240 8.90 -2.11 0.11
N GLU A 241 8.43 -3.34 0.21
CA GLU A 241 8.31 -4.24 -0.93
C GLU A 241 7.06 -3.96 -1.77
N ASN A 242 6.22 -3.06 -1.28
CA ASN A 242 5.01 -2.69 -1.98
C ASN A 242 5.34 -1.90 -3.26
N ARG A 243 5.24 -2.57 -4.42
CA ARG A 243 5.41 -1.96 -5.76
C ARG A 243 4.51 -0.75 -5.93
N LEU A 244 3.32 -0.76 -5.31
CA LEU A 244 2.35 0.33 -5.38
C LEU A 244 2.93 1.66 -4.87
N VAL A 245 3.61 1.65 -3.72
CA VAL A 245 4.26 2.86 -3.16
C VAL A 245 5.27 3.44 -4.13
N THR A 246 6.13 2.58 -4.69
CA THR A 246 7.15 3.03 -5.65
C THR A 246 6.52 3.58 -6.92
N ILE A 247 5.45 2.97 -7.43
CA ILE A 247 4.73 3.45 -8.61
C ILE A 247 4.06 4.79 -8.31
N LEU A 248 3.31 4.91 -7.22
CA LEU A 248 2.60 6.14 -6.84
C LEU A 248 3.57 7.30 -6.62
N TYR A 249 4.70 7.05 -5.96
CA TYR A 249 5.73 8.07 -5.77
C TYR A 249 6.39 8.48 -7.09
N SER A 250 6.66 7.53 -7.99
CA SER A 250 7.19 7.82 -9.32
C SER A 250 6.24 8.68 -10.16
N ILE A 251 4.94 8.37 -10.10
CA ILE A 251 3.89 9.20 -10.72
C ILE A 251 3.91 10.60 -10.10
N GLY A 252 4.02 10.70 -8.77
CA GLY A 252 4.11 11.96 -8.04
C GLY A 252 5.30 12.82 -8.51
N ILE A 253 6.48 12.22 -8.66
CA ILE A 253 7.67 12.90 -9.19
C ILE A 253 7.39 13.46 -10.60
N ILE A 254 6.83 12.64 -11.50
CA ILE A 254 6.52 13.08 -12.87
C ILE A 254 5.52 14.25 -12.86
N LEU A 255 4.41 14.13 -12.14
CA LEU A 255 3.38 15.15 -12.05
C LEU A 255 3.91 16.44 -11.40
N SER A 256 4.80 16.33 -10.43
CA SER A 256 5.40 17.47 -9.74
C SER A 256 6.29 18.34 -10.66
N THR A 257 6.72 17.82 -11.83
CA THR A 257 7.49 18.58 -12.82
C THR A 257 6.63 19.48 -13.71
N ILE A 258 5.31 19.21 -13.82
CA ILE A 258 4.40 19.97 -14.70
C ILE A 258 4.46 21.50 -14.46
N PRO A 259 4.50 22.00 -13.21
CA PRO A 259 4.59 23.44 -12.97
C PRO A 259 5.77 24.14 -13.67
N TYR A 260 6.90 23.44 -13.88
CA TYR A 260 8.07 24.00 -14.56
C TYR A 260 7.82 24.27 -16.04
N CYS A 261 6.89 23.55 -16.68
CA CYS A 261 6.50 23.84 -18.07
C CYS A 261 5.95 25.26 -18.25
N SER A 262 5.43 25.88 -17.16
CA SER A 262 4.95 27.26 -17.20
C SER A 262 6.06 28.27 -17.55
N PHE A 263 7.35 27.92 -17.37
CA PHE A 263 8.44 28.79 -17.80
C PHE A 263 8.53 28.88 -19.33
N CYS A 264 8.15 27.83 -20.06
CA CYS A 264 8.17 27.82 -21.53
C CYS A 264 7.09 28.77 -22.13
N PHE A 265 6.00 29.02 -21.38
CA PHE A 265 4.91 29.89 -21.81
C PHE A 265 5.04 31.34 -21.27
N PHE A 266 6.20 31.69 -20.69
CA PHE A 266 6.37 32.96 -20.03
C PHE A 266 6.57 34.06 -21.10
N ASP A 267 5.61 34.99 -21.20
CA ASP A 267 5.70 36.16 -22.10
C ASP A 267 6.59 37.24 -21.46
N ILE A 268 7.81 37.27 -21.89
CA ILE A 268 8.83 38.22 -21.40
C ILE A 268 8.40 39.65 -21.63
N ARG A 269 7.73 39.95 -22.76
CA ARG A 269 7.29 41.32 -23.09
C ARG A 269 6.29 41.84 -22.07
N LYS A 270 5.32 41.01 -21.64
CA LYS A 270 4.36 41.36 -20.57
C LYS A 270 5.04 41.54 -19.22
N ALA A 271 6.07 40.75 -18.92
CA ALA A 271 6.79 40.87 -17.66
C ALA A 271 7.57 42.18 -17.55
N PHE A 272 8.21 42.62 -18.65
CA PHE A 272 8.89 43.92 -18.70
C PHE A 272 7.90 45.09 -18.69
N ALA A 273 6.77 45.02 -19.42
CA ALA A 273 5.74 46.04 -19.41
C ALA A 273 5.17 46.30 -18.02
N ASN A 274 4.89 45.21 -17.27
CA ASN A 274 4.39 45.33 -15.89
C ASN A 274 5.43 45.84 -14.89
N ALA A 275 6.72 45.61 -15.15
CA ALA A 275 7.80 46.13 -14.30
C ALA A 275 8.04 47.66 -14.51
N THR A 276 7.84 48.16 -15.71
CA THR A 276 7.93 49.60 -16.01
C THR A 276 6.72 50.37 -15.51
N HIS A 277 5.52 49.77 -15.56
CA HIS A 277 4.28 50.42 -15.07
C HIS A 277 4.25 50.59 -13.54
N LYS A 278 4.94 49.75 -12.77
CA LYS A 278 5.04 49.87 -11.30
C LYS A 278 6.10 50.85 -10.82
N ARG A 279 6.97 51.40 -11.73
CA ARG A 279 7.95 52.44 -11.40
C ARG A 279 7.50 53.87 -11.74
N GLY A 280 6.30 54.01 -12.28
CA GLY A 280 5.71 55.29 -12.68
C GLY A 280 4.57 55.78 -11.80
N VAL A 281 4.48 55.31 -10.55
CA VAL A 281 3.58 55.88 -9.54
C VAL A 281 4.35 56.28 -8.30
#